data_6972cdae5ed6c1539be84f459bc8df2b
#
_entry.id   6972cdae5ed6c1539be84f459bc8df2b
#
_cell.length_a   1.000
_cell.length_b   1.000
_cell.length_c   1.000
_cell.angle_alpha   90.00
_cell.angle_beta   90.00
_cell.angle_gamma   90.00
#
_symmetry.space_group_name_H-M   'P 1'
#
loop_
_entity.id
_entity.type
_entity.pdbx_description
1 polymer ?
#
loop_
_entity_poly.entity_id
_entity_poly.type
_entity_poly.pdbx_seq_one_letter_code
_entity_poly.pdbx_strand_id
1 'polypeptide(L)'
;RDCYNRVSDFNRNFNQLLASQLHNRKYFEDISTLNYPPYDSFISFLRELLKTTDIKFHTLNHDLFFDWIGRHHSDLWQHFADGYQLEGSPFYGTVSYDFEADTDKKIHKTYYVKLERFVDKFDKALAYFKLHGSVFNTIVYTPQPEQQRIRLKDNFAVSRYLIEMPDPLTKEPKLVDLWDEVAPDFLSGTTNKTRYYTK
;
A
#
# COMPACT_ATOMS: atom_id res chain seq x y z
N ARG A 1 19.23 -3.50 -26.75
CA ARG A 1 18.25 -4.31 -25.99
C ARG A 1 18.81 -4.70 -24.61
N ASP A 2 20.06 -5.11 -24.52
CA ASP A 2 20.73 -5.52 -23.28
C ASP A 2 20.90 -4.35 -22.27
N CYS A 3 21.34 -3.18 -22.74
CA CYS A 3 21.51 -2.00 -21.89
C CYS A 3 20.16 -1.54 -21.27
N TYR A 4 19.08 -1.61 -22.03
CA TYR A 4 17.74 -1.26 -21.55
C TYR A 4 17.27 -2.23 -20.44
N ASN A 5 17.47 -3.53 -20.63
CA ASN A 5 17.12 -4.53 -19.63
C ASN A 5 17.90 -4.34 -18.33
N ARG A 6 19.21 -4.07 -18.43
CA ARG A 6 20.07 -3.82 -17.25
C ARG A 6 19.64 -2.58 -16.47
N VAL A 7 19.26 -1.48 -17.15
CA VAL A 7 18.75 -0.27 -16.50
C VAL A 7 17.38 -0.53 -15.85
N SER A 8 16.52 -1.30 -16.53
CA SER A 8 15.21 -1.69 -15.98
C SER A 8 15.36 -2.54 -14.71
N ASP A 9 16.26 -3.53 -14.74
CA ASP A 9 16.56 -4.40 -13.60
C ASP A 9 17.18 -3.62 -12.43
N PHE A 10 18.09 -2.70 -12.73
CA PHE A 10 18.66 -1.82 -11.72
C PHE A 10 17.57 -0.97 -11.03
N ASN A 11 16.69 -0.33 -11.81
CA ASN A 11 15.60 0.48 -11.27
C ASN A 11 14.64 -0.35 -10.42
N ARG A 12 14.29 -1.56 -10.86
CA ARG A 12 13.45 -2.49 -10.11
C ARG A 12 14.09 -2.85 -8.76
N ASN A 13 15.37 -3.27 -8.79
CA ASN A 13 16.11 -3.66 -7.58
C ASN A 13 16.30 -2.47 -6.63
N PHE A 14 16.58 -1.29 -7.16
CA PHE A 14 16.70 -0.07 -6.37
C PHE A 14 15.37 0.29 -5.68
N ASN A 15 14.26 0.23 -6.42
CA ASN A 15 12.93 0.51 -5.87
C ASN A 15 12.54 -0.53 -4.81
N GLN A 16 12.85 -1.80 -5.01
CA GLN A 16 12.64 -2.86 -4.01
C GLN A 16 13.47 -2.61 -2.75
N LEU A 17 14.74 -2.24 -2.90
CA LEU A 17 15.60 -1.90 -1.78
C LEU A 17 15.06 -0.68 -1.01
N LEU A 18 14.68 0.38 -1.72
CA LEU A 18 14.11 1.58 -1.10
C LEU A 18 12.80 1.24 -0.36
N ALA A 19 11.90 0.49 -0.99
CA ALA A 19 10.67 0.03 -0.37
C ALA A 19 10.99 -0.78 0.90
N SER A 20 11.91 -1.74 0.85
CA SER A 20 12.28 -2.56 2.00
C SER A 20 12.84 -1.75 3.17
N GLN A 21 13.60 -0.69 2.90
CA GLN A 21 14.13 0.19 3.95
C GLN A 21 13.02 1.06 4.58
N LEU A 22 12.07 1.53 3.78
CA LEU A 22 10.94 2.32 4.26
C LEU A 22 9.84 1.45 4.90
N HIS A 23 9.75 0.18 4.52
CA HIS A 23 8.93 -0.84 5.18
C HIS A 23 9.54 -1.34 6.50
N ASN A 24 10.68 -0.83 6.92
CA ASN A 24 11.28 -1.24 8.17
C ASN A 24 10.29 -1.01 9.31
N ARG A 25 9.89 -2.11 9.97
CA ARG A 25 8.88 -2.16 11.02
C ARG A 25 9.17 -1.16 12.16
N LYS A 26 10.47 -0.96 12.47
CA LYS A 26 10.91 0.00 13.47
C LYS A 26 10.54 1.44 13.11
N TYR A 27 10.61 1.80 11.83
CA TYR A 27 10.19 3.13 11.37
C TYR A 27 8.69 3.37 11.61
N PHE A 28 7.84 2.35 11.46
CA PHE A 28 6.42 2.44 11.75
C PHE A 28 6.10 2.52 13.23
N GLU A 29 6.80 1.74 14.04
CA GLU A 29 6.67 1.78 15.49
C GLU A 29 7.12 3.16 16.01
N ASP A 30 8.21 3.70 15.50
CA ASP A 30 8.72 5.02 15.87
C ASP A 30 7.77 6.15 15.43
N ILE A 31 7.16 6.08 14.24
CA ILE A 31 6.16 7.07 13.79
C ILE A 31 4.88 6.98 14.64
N SER A 32 4.47 5.78 15.04
CA SER A 32 3.27 5.60 15.87
C SER A 32 3.43 6.19 17.27
N THR A 33 4.66 6.34 17.74
CA THR A 33 4.99 6.93 19.04
C THR A 33 5.30 8.43 18.96
N LEU A 34 5.46 8.98 17.75
CA LEU A 34 5.74 10.41 17.54
C LEU A 34 4.50 11.26 17.83
N ASN A 35 4.36 11.62 19.08
CA ASN A 35 3.57 12.78 19.46
C ASN A 35 4.32 14.02 18.95
N TYR A 36 4.00 14.47 17.72
CA TYR A 36 4.72 15.56 17.09
C TYR A 36 3.89 16.85 17.15
N PRO A 37 4.07 17.70 18.19
CA PRO A 37 3.26 18.91 18.40
C PRO A 37 3.07 19.81 17.17
N PRO A 38 4.06 19.95 16.25
CA PRO A 38 3.84 20.73 15.03
C PRO A 38 2.70 20.24 14.14
N TYR A 39 2.34 18.95 14.20
CA TYR A 39 1.25 18.41 13.38
C TYR A 39 -0.14 18.62 14.00
N ASP A 40 -0.23 18.85 15.31
CA ASP A 40 -1.53 19.14 15.96
C ASP A 40 -2.18 20.40 15.41
N SER A 41 -1.37 21.42 15.12
CA SER A 41 -1.85 22.65 14.49
C SER A 41 -2.33 22.41 13.05
N PHE A 42 -1.61 21.60 12.29
CA PHE A 42 -2.00 21.24 10.92
C PHE A 42 -3.27 20.38 10.92
N ILE A 43 -3.39 19.41 11.82
CA ILE A 43 -4.58 18.58 11.96
C ILE A 43 -5.79 19.42 12.38
N SER A 44 -5.60 20.35 13.31
CA SER A 44 -6.64 21.28 13.73
C SER A 44 -7.09 22.17 12.58
N PHE A 45 -6.16 22.65 11.77
CA PHE A 45 -6.46 23.44 10.57
C PHE A 45 -7.25 22.62 9.54
N LEU A 46 -6.89 21.35 9.28
CA LEU A 46 -7.65 20.48 8.40
C LEU A 46 -9.10 20.27 8.89
N ARG A 47 -9.28 20.10 10.20
CA ARG A 47 -10.62 19.95 10.81
C ARG A 47 -11.48 21.19 10.59
N GLU A 48 -10.91 22.37 10.75
CA GLU A 48 -11.64 23.62 10.50
C GLU A 48 -12.02 23.79 9.02
N LEU A 49 -11.09 23.48 8.11
CA LEU A 49 -11.36 23.55 6.66
C LEU A 49 -12.47 22.56 6.23
N LEU A 50 -12.45 21.34 6.77
CA LEU A 50 -13.43 20.30 6.42
C LEU A 50 -14.86 20.64 6.84
N LYS A 51 -15.07 21.63 7.73
CA LYS A 51 -16.41 22.09 8.10
C LYS A 51 -17.12 22.85 6.97
N THR A 52 -16.37 23.43 6.06
CA THR A 52 -16.89 24.35 5.04
C THR A 52 -16.43 24.05 3.62
N THR A 53 -15.44 23.18 3.43
CA THR A 53 -14.75 23.02 2.14
C THR A 53 -14.27 21.58 1.95
N ASP A 54 -14.45 21.06 0.74
CA ASP A 54 -13.77 19.83 0.33
C ASP A 54 -12.30 20.13 0.04
N ILE A 55 -11.43 19.25 0.53
CA ILE A 55 -9.98 19.40 0.43
C ILE A 55 -9.43 18.39 -0.56
N LYS A 56 -8.64 18.86 -1.52
CA LYS A 56 -7.85 18.00 -2.41
C LYS A 56 -6.37 18.17 -2.07
N PHE A 57 -5.78 17.16 -1.48
CA PHE A 57 -4.39 17.18 -1.06
C PHE A 57 -3.51 16.39 -2.05
N HIS A 58 -2.58 17.07 -2.69
CA HIS A 58 -1.63 16.46 -3.63
C HIS A 58 -0.24 16.42 -3.02
N THR A 59 0.41 15.26 -3.08
CA THR A 59 1.77 15.09 -2.59
C THR A 59 2.66 14.37 -3.59
N LEU A 60 3.95 14.71 -3.54
CA LEU A 60 5.01 13.98 -4.23
C LEU A 60 5.72 13.00 -3.29
N ASN A 61 5.41 13.02 -2.00
CA ASN A 61 6.03 12.17 -1.01
C ASN A 61 5.58 10.73 -1.14
N HIS A 62 6.51 9.80 -1.04
CA HIS A 62 6.28 8.36 -1.12
C HIS A 62 5.91 7.72 0.23
N ASP A 63 6.18 8.43 1.35
CA ASP A 63 5.92 7.95 2.70
C ASP A 63 4.42 7.81 3.01
N LEU A 64 4.11 7.16 4.13
CA LEU A 64 2.75 6.98 4.66
C LEU A 64 2.36 8.01 5.72
N PHE A 65 3.12 9.05 5.90
CA PHE A 65 2.91 9.95 7.02
C PHE A 65 1.48 10.53 7.05
N PHE A 66 1.00 11.00 5.91
CA PHE A 66 -0.35 11.55 5.81
C PHE A 66 -1.45 10.47 5.90
N ASP A 67 -1.23 9.30 5.31
CA ASP A 67 -2.11 8.13 5.48
C ASP A 67 -2.22 7.73 6.95
N TRP A 68 -1.10 7.78 7.66
CA TRP A 68 -1.03 7.45 9.07
C TRP A 68 -1.79 8.45 9.94
N ILE A 69 -1.62 9.77 9.70
CA ILE A 69 -2.39 10.82 10.37
C ILE A 69 -3.89 10.56 10.21
N GLY A 70 -4.35 10.30 8.99
CA GLY A 70 -5.76 10.01 8.73
C GLY A 70 -6.27 8.82 9.55
N ARG A 71 -5.47 7.76 9.72
CA ARG A 71 -5.85 6.58 10.50
C ARG A 71 -5.88 6.80 12.00
N HIS A 72 -5.01 7.65 12.54
CA HIS A 72 -4.95 7.94 13.98
C HIS A 72 -5.99 8.96 14.43
N HIS A 73 -6.55 9.71 13.49
CA HIS A 73 -7.62 10.66 13.73
C HIS A 73 -8.90 10.17 13.05
N SER A 74 -9.70 9.39 13.78
CA SER A 74 -10.91 8.75 13.26
C SER A 74 -11.91 9.72 12.65
N ASP A 75 -11.97 10.93 13.16
CA ASP A 75 -12.76 12.04 12.64
C ASP A 75 -12.29 12.52 11.27
N LEU A 76 -10.99 12.49 10.98
CA LEU A 76 -10.45 12.77 9.65
C LEU A 76 -10.59 11.56 8.73
N TRP A 77 -10.38 10.35 9.26
CA TRP A 77 -10.43 9.12 8.48
C TRP A 77 -11.77 8.89 7.78
N GLN A 78 -12.89 9.20 8.45
CA GLN A 78 -14.21 9.07 7.81
C GLN A 78 -14.40 9.97 6.58
N HIS A 79 -13.64 11.07 6.48
CA HIS A 79 -13.64 12.00 5.36
C HIS A 79 -12.53 11.73 4.33
N PHE A 80 -11.67 10.74 4.57
CA PHE A 80 -10.47 10.48 3.79
C PHE A 80 -10.73 9.51 2.64
N ALA A 81 -10.28 9.86 1.43
CA ALA A 81 -10.28 8.99 0.25
C ALA A 81 -8.94 9.14 -0.49
N ASP A 82 -8.25 8.04 -0.69
CA ASP A 82 -6.97 7.96 -1.41
C ASP A 82 -7.04 7.09 -2.67
N GLY A 83 -8.26 6.76 -3.10
CA GLY A 83 -8.51 5.91 -4.25
C GLY A 83 -8.46 4.41 -3.95
N TYR A 84 -8.09 4.00 -2.74
CA TYR A 84 -8.04 2.59 -2.34
C TYR A 84 -9.24 2.21 -1.48
N GLN A 85 -9.67 0.95 -1.58
CA GLN A 85 -10.83 0.44 -0.86
C GLN A 85 -10.61 -1.02 -0.42
N LEU A 86 -10.94 -1.30 0.84
CA LEU A 86 -10.90 -2.64 1.41
C LEU A 86 -12.17 -3.42 1.08
N GLU A 87 -13.31 -2.74 1.05
CA GLU A 87 -14.60 -3.34 0.77
C GLU A 87 -14.64 -3.96 -0.63
N GLY A 88 -15.13 -5.20 -0.73
CA GLY A 88 -15.18 -5.95 -1.98
C GLY A 88 -13.81 -6.30 -2.60
N SER A 89 -12.71 -6.08 -1.89
CA SER A 89 -11.40 -6.52 -2.35
C SER A 89 -11.26 -8.04 -2.20
N PRO A 90 -10.92 -8.80 -3.26
CA PRO A 90 -10.64 -10.23 -3.16
C PRO A 90 -9.18 -10.52 -2.83
N PHE A 91 -8.35 -9.50 -2.55
CA PHE A 91 -6.91 -9.64 -2.40
C PHE A 91 -6.50 -9.77 -0.94
N TYR A 92 -5.54 -10.66 -0.71
CA TYR A 92 -4.96 -10.95 0.60
C TYR A 92 -3.44 -10.96 0.53
N GLY A 93 -2.81 -10.79 1.68
CA GLY A 93 -1.39 -10.99 1.87
C GLY A 93 -1.10 -11.88 3.06
N THR A 94 0.09 -12.47 3.12
CA THR A 94 0.56 -13.23 4.28
C THR A 94 1.54 -12.42 5.11
N VAL A 95 1.31 -12.38 6.42
CA VAL A 95 2.22 -11.78 7.40
C VAL A 95 2.62 -12.84 8.41
N SER A 96 3.91 -12.99 8.64
CA SER A 96 4.43 -13.98 9.57
C SER A 96 5.10 -13.32 10.76
N TYR A 97 4.83 -13.84 11.95
CA TYR A 97 5.41 -13.38 13.20
C TYR A 97 6.01 -14.54 13.98
N ASP A 98 7.18 -14.29 14.56
CA ASP A 98 7.79 -15.18 15.53
C ASP A 98 7.44 -14.72 16.94
N PHE A 99 6.87 -15.59 17.74
CA PHE A 99 6.57 -15.36 19.14
C PHE A 99 7.49 -16.21 20.01
N GLU A 100 8.06 -15.60 21.03
CA GLU A 100 8.75 -16.33 22.07
C GLU A 100 7.70 -16.88 23.05
N ALA A 101 7.64 -18.21 23.18
CA ALA A 101 6.85 -18.86 24.22
C ALA A 101 7.72 -19.00 25.48
N ASP A 102 7.09 -19.05 26.67
CA ASP A 102 7.77 -19.16 27.99
C ASP A 102 8.75 -20.37 28.14
N THR A 103 8.91 -21.16 27.09
CA THR A 103 9.71 -22.41 27.08
C THR A 103 10.82 -22.41 26.04
N ASP A 104 11.47 -21.31 25.74
CA ASP A 104 12.53 -21.18 24.71
C ASP A 104 12.14 -21.68 23.31
N LYS A 105 10.86 -21.91 23.07
CA LYS A 105 10.34 -22.31 21.75
C LYS A 105 9.81 -21.09 21.00
N LYS A 106 10.40 -20.82 19.85
CA LYS A 106 9.85 -19.86 18.88
C LYS A 106 8.66 -20.48 18.18
N ILE A 107 7.52 -19.84 18.26
CA ILE A 107 6.30 -20.21 17.56
C ILE A 107 6.16 -19.29 16.35
N HIS A 108 6.26 -19.86 15.16
CA HIS A 108 6.01 -19.15 13.91
C HIS A 108 4.51 -19.18 13.58
N LYS A 109 3.88 -18.01 13.42
CA LYS A 109 2.47 -17.92 13.01
C LYS A 109 2.34 -17.08 11.76
N THR A 110 1.58 -17.59 10.79
CA THR A 110 1.24 -16.85 9.56
C THR A 110 -0.23 -16.45 9.61
N TYR A 111 -0.48 -15.19 9.29
CA TYR A 111 -1.82 -14.60 9.23
C TYR A 111 -2.11 -14.17 7.80
N TYR A 112 -3.38 -14.25 7.42
CA TYR A 112 -3.89 -13.68 6.18
C TYR A 112 -4.48 -12.32 6.49
N VAL A 113 -4.02 -11.29 5.79
CA VAL A 113 -4.53 -9.92 5.91
C VAL A 113 -5.16 -9.51 4.59
N LYS A 114 -6.33 -8.89 4.66
CA LYS A 114 -7.01 -8.38 3.47
C LYS A 114 -6.36 -7.09 3.02
N LEU A 115 -6.12 -6.95 1.71
CA LEU A 115 -5.44 -5.80 1.13
C LEU A 115 -6.45 -4.88 0.42
N GLU A 116 -6.24 -3.57 0.57
CA GLU A 116 -7.00 -2.56 -0.16
C GLU A 116 -6.59 -2.57 -1.64
N ARG A 117 -7.58 -2.51 -2.55
CA ARG A 117 -7.34 -2.37 -3.99
C ARG A 117 -7.64 -0.96 -4.45
N PHE A 118 -6.93 -0.49 -5.48
CA PHE A 118 -7.21 0.78 -6.12
C PHE A 118 -8.50 0.68 -6.93
N VAL A 119 -9.44 1.58 -6.66
CA VAL A 119 -10.76 1.67 -7.32
C VAL A 119 -11.02 3.05 -7.93
N ASP A 120 -10.05 3.95 -7.84
CA ASP A 120 -10.09 5.32 -8.37
C ASP A 120 -11.27 6.16 -7.81
N LYS A 121 -11.65 5.92 -6.56
CA LYS A 121 -12.71 6.67 -5.87
C LYS A 121 -12.14 7.71 -4.92
N PHE A 122 -12.43 8.98 -5.19
CA PHE A 122 -12.03 10.14 -4.39
C PHE A 122 -13.27 10.97 -4.01
N ASP A 123 -14.31 10.27 -3.55
CA ASP A 123 -15.66 10.77 -3.33
C ASP A 123 -15.92 11.29 -1.90
N LYS A 124 -14.86 11.50 -1.12
CA LYS A 124 -14.95 12.05 0.23
C LYS A 124 -14.40 13.48 0.30
N ALA A 125 -14.78 14.19 1.35
CA ALA A 125 -14.40 15.60 1.56
C ALA A 125 -12.90 15.86 1.66
N LEU A 126 -12.08 14.85 2.02
CA LEU A 126 -10.62 14.90 2.03
C LEU A 126 -10.07 13.89 1.01
N ALA A 127 -9.85 14.34 -0.21
CA ALA A 127 -9.26 13.52 -1.26
C ALA A 127 -7.73 13.67 -1.27
N TYR A 128 -7.03 12.54 -1.19
CA TYR A 128 -5.57 12.48 -1.08
C TYR A 128 -4.94 11.81 -2.30
N PHE A 129 -4.11 12.56 -3.01
CA PHE A 129 -3.47 12.14 -4.24
C PHE A 129 -1.96 12.02 -4.07
N LYS A 130 -1.43 10.81 -4.13
CA LYS A 130 0.01 10.53 -4.22
C LYS A 130 0.44 10.50 -5.68
N LEU A 131 0.89 11.62 -6.19
CA LEU A 131 1.21 11.78 -7.62
C LEU A 131 2.39 10.91 -8.09
N HIS A 132 3.30 10.57 -7.20
CA HIS A 132 4.43 9.68 -7.48
C HIS A 132 4.21 8.24 -6.97
N GLY A 133 2.98 7.89 -6.58
CA GLY A 133 2.69 6.62 -5.92
C GLY A 133 3.17 6.59 -4.46
N SER A 134 3.26 5.38 -3.90
CA SER A 134 3.71 5.15 -2.52
C SER A 134 4.58 3.92 -2.48
N VAL A 135 5.53 3.89 -1.55
CA VAL A 135 6.34 2.69 -1.27
C VAL A 135 5.51 1.49 -0.80
N PHE A 136 4.29 1.76 -0.33
CA PHE A 136 3.33 0.74 0.10
C PHE A 136 2.31 0.36 -0.99
N ASN A 137 2.38 1.01 -2.14
CA ASN A 137 1.56 0.62 -3.27
C ASN A 137 2.32 -0.41 -4.10
N THR A 138 1.64 -1.48 -4.41
CA THR A 138 2.21 -2.61 -5.13
C THR A 138 1.36 -2.91 -6.34
N ILE A 139 2.02 -3.20 -7.46
CA ILE A 139 1.38 -3.68 -8.67
C ILE A 139 1.52 -5.20 -8.68
N VAL A 140 0.39 -5.87 -8.82
CA VAL A 140 0.31 -7.32 -9.00
C VAL A 140 -0.45 -7.65 -10.27
N TYR A 141 -0.26 -8.85 -10.79
CA TYR A 141 -0.98 -9.34 -11.94
C TYR A 141 -1.87 -10.51 -11.55
N THR A 142 -3.11 -10.51 -12.02
CA THR A 142 -4.01 -11.64 -11.81
C THR A 142 -3.56 -12.86 -12.62
N PRO A 143 -3.92 -14.08 -12.18
CA PRO A 143 -3.60 -15.31 -12.94
C PRO A 143 -4.22 -15.30 -14.35
N GLN A 144 -3.57 -16.03 -15.26
CA GLN A 144 -4.11 -16.32 -16.60
C GLN A 144 -5.51 -16.98 -16.50
N PRO A 145 -6.40 -16.84 -17.54
CA PRO A 145 -6.12 -16.30 -18.87
C PRO A 145 -6.26 -14.77 -19.01
N GLU A 146 -6.97 -14.11 -18.10
CA GLU A 146 -7.23 -12.67 -18.16
C GLU A 146 -6.29 -11.92 -17.23
N GLN A 147 -5.00 -11.88 -17.58
CA GLN A 147 -4.03 -11.15 -16.78
C GLN A 147 -4.35 -9.66 -16.71
N GLN A 148 -4.79 -9.21 -15.54
CA GLN A 148 -5.06 -7.81 -15.24
C GLN A 148 -4.00 -7.25 -14.31
N ARG A 149 -3.63 -6.00 -14.55
CA ARG A 149 -2.76 -5.24 -13.67
C ARG A 149 -3.59 -4.61 -12.55
N ILE A 150 -3.30 -4.98 -11.31
CA ILE A 150 -4.01 -4.51 -10.12
C ILE A 150 -3.05 -3.72 -9.24
N ARG A 151 -3.50 -2.61 -8.71
CA ARG A 151 -2.79 -1.85 -7.68
C ARG A 151 -3.36 -2.20 -6.31
N LEU A 152 -2.48 -2.60 -5.41
CA LEU A 152 -2.81 -2.94 -4.02
C LEU A 152 -2.07 -2.00 -3.07
N LYS A 153 -2.67 -1.72 -1.92
CA LYS A 153 -2.04 -1.02 -0.82
C LYS A 153 -1.58 -2.03 0.22
N ASP A 154 -0.28 -2.14 0.39
CA ASP A 154 0.36 -3.05 1.34
C ASP A 154 0.84 -2.30 2.58
N ASN A 155 -0.04 -2.18 3.56
CA ASN A 155 0.27 -1.54 4.83
C ASN A 155 0.93 -2.50 5.85
N PHE A 156 1.16 -3.75 5.48
CA PHE A 156 1.59 -4.83 6.38
C PHE A 156 2.95 -5.42 6.01
N ALA A 157 3.55 -4.99 4.90
CA ALA A 157 4.76 -5.59 4.33
C ALA A 157 4.60 -7.12 4.16
N VAL A 158 3.56 -7.51 3.42
CA VAL A 158 3.22 -8.92 3.21
C VAL A 158 4.31 -9.65 2.45
N SER A 159 4.52 -10.91 2.79
CA SER A 159 5.52 -11.77 2.15
C SER A 159 5.00 -12.45 0.88
N ARG A 160 3.67 -12.61 0.75
CA ARG A 160 3.01 -13.22 -0.42
C ARG A 160 1.70 -12.49 -0.70
N TYR A 161 1.35 -12.39 -1.96
CA TYR A 161 0.08 -11.82 -2.42
C TYR A 161 -0.82 -12.92 -2.94
N LEU A 162 -2.07 -12.92 -2.52
CA LEU A 162 -3.07 -13.92 -2.82
C LEU A 162 -4.34 -13.27 -3.34
N ILE A 163 -5.09 -14.00 -4.16
CA ILE A 163 -6.44 -13.63 -4.58
C ILE A 163 -7.43 -14.71 -4.15
N GLU A 164 -8.59 -14.30 -3.65
CA GLU A 164 -9.72 -15.17 -3.38
C GLU A 164 -10.49 -15.42 -4.67
N MET A 165 -10.55 -16.67 -5.09
CA MET A 165 -11.28 -17.11 -6.28
C MET A 165 -12.15 -18.32 -5.94
N PRO A 166 -13.31 -18.51 -6.61
CA PRO A 166 -14.08 -19.72 -6.46
C PRO A 166 -13.30 -20.93 -7.00
N ASP A 167 -13.22 -21.99 -6.23
CA ASP A 167 -12.67 -23.25 -6.72
C ASP A 167 -13.49 -23.76 -7.90
N PRO A 168 -12.88 -24.13 -9.04
CA PRO A 168 -13.60 -24.57 -10.23
C PRO A 168 -14.55 -25.73 -10.00
N LEU A 169 -14.24 -26.64 -9.07
CA LEU A 169 -14.99 -27.86 -8.80
C LEU A 169 -16.02 -27.66 -7.70
N THR A 170 -15.61 -27.13 -6.55
CA THR A 170 -16.48 -27.01 -5.36
C THR A 170 -17.26 -25.70 -5.30
N LYS A 171 -16.83 -24.69 -6.05
CA LYS A 171 -17.33 -23.29 -5.98
C LYS A 171 -17.07 -22.60 -4.64
N GLU A 172 -16.39 -23.24 -3.71
CA GLU A 172 -15.98 -22.65 -2.44
C GLU A 172 -14.85 -21.63 -2.66
N PRO A 173 -14.78 -20.55 -1.87
CA PRO A 173 -13.71 -19.58 -1.96
C PRO A 173 -12.35 -20.21 -1.60
N LYS A 174 -11.36 -20.00 -2.46
CA LYS A 174 -10.01 -20.50 -2.29
C LYS A 174 -9.00 -19.36 -2.53
N LEU A 175 -7.99 -19.30 -1.67
CA LEU A 175 -6.87 -18.38 -1.87
C LEU A 175 -5.85 -18.98 -2.83
N VAL A 176 -5.55 -18.25 -3.89
CA VAL A 176 -4.59 -18.62 -4.94
C VAL A 176 -3.47 -17.61 -4.97
N ASP A 177 -2.22 -18.05 -5.12
CA ASP A 177 -1.07 -17.17 -5.25
C ASP A 177 -1.20 -16.28 -6.50
N LEU A 178 -0.97 -15.00 -6.30
CA LEU A 178 -0.71 -14.09 -7.40
C LEU A 178 0.73 -14.29 -7.89
N TRP A 179 0.91 -14.30 -9.20
CA TRP A 179 2.21 -14.55 -9.83
C TRP A 179 3.28 -13.55 -9.44
N ASP A 180 4.55 -14.00 -9.46
CA ASP A 180 5.76 -13.41 -8.88
C ASP A 180 6.20 -12.02 -9.41
N GLU A 181 5.48 -11.41 -10.34
CA GLU A 181 5.81 -10.06 -10.81
C GLU A 181 5.15 -8.98 -9.95
N VAL A 182 5.59 -8.91 -8.70
CA VAL A 182 5.23 -7.82 -7.80
C VAL A 182 6.20 -6.66 -8.03
N ALA A 183 5.69 -5.51 -8.41
CA ALA A 183 6.48 -4.31 -8.58
C ALA A 183 5.97 -3.19 -7.67
N PRO A 184 6.87 -2.45 -6.99
CA PRO A 184 6.49 -1.25 -6.26
C PRO A 184 5.83 -0.23 -7.19
N ASP A 185 4.69 0.33 -6.80
CA ASP A 185 3.96 1.35 -7.57
C ASP A 185 4.35 2.75 -7.09
N PHE A 186 5.62 3.12 -7.32
CA PHE A 186 6.08 4.48 -7.08
C PHE A 186 7.14 4.92 -8.09
N LEU A 187 7.23 6.23 -8.30
CA LEU A 187 8.22 6.85 -9.17
C LEU A 187 9.42 7.31 -8.36
N SER A 188 10.46 6.51 -8.33
CA SER A 188 11.77 7.02 -7.92
C SER A 188 12.31 7.96 -8.99
N GLY A 189 12.94 9.07 -8.58
CA GLY A 189 13.45 10.20 -9.39
C GLY A 189 14.07 9.97 -10.78
N THR A 190 13.67 8.93 -11.49
CA THR A 190 14.13 8.58 -12.83
C THR A 190 13.42 9.38 -13.91
N THR A 191 14.12 9.67 -15.00
CA THR A 191 13.67 10.48 -16.14
C THR A 191 12.53 9.86 -16.96
N ASN A 192 12.13 8.60 -16.69
CA ASN A 192 11.12 7.87 -17.46
C ASN A 192 9.72 7.86 -16.83
N LYS A 193 9.34 8.93 -16.14
CA LYS A 193 8.02 9.05 -15.47
C LYS A 193 6.83 8.84 -16.42
N THR A 194 6.95 9.23 -17.68
CA THR A 194 5.88 9.18 -18.68
C THR A 194 5.48 7.77 -19.11
N ARG A 195 6.37 6.77 -19.02
CA ARG A 195 6.07 5.39 -19.45
C ARG A 195 5.11 4.63 -18.55
N TYR A 196 4.98 5.02 -17.29
CA TYR A 196 4.10 4.36 -16.32
C TYR A 196 2.65 4.85 -16.37
N TYR A 197 2.39 6.02 -16.97
CA TYR A 197 1.07 6.65 -16.98
C TYR A 197 0.39 6.65 -18.36
N THR A 198 1.04 6.16 -19.41
CA THR A 198 0.53 6.21 -20.79
C THR A 198 -0.03 4.89 -21.31
N LYS A 199 -0.47 3.98 -20.43
CA LYS A 199 -1.23 2.79 -20.86
C LYS A 199 -2.42 2.57 -19.97
#